data_564db92690dbf3146990a51499243f65
#
_entry.id   564db92690dbf3146990a51499243f65
#
_cell.length_a   1.000
_cell.length_b   1.000
_cell.length_c   1.000
_cell.angle_alpha   90.00
_cell.angle_beta   90.00
_cell.angle_gamma   90.00
#
_symmetry.space_group_name_H-M   'P 1'
#
loop_
_entity.id
_entity.type
_entity.pdbx_description
1 polymer ?
#
loop_
_entity_poly.entity_id
_entity_poly.type
_entity_poly.pdbx_seq_one_letter_code
_entity_poly.pdbx_strand_id
1 'polypeptide(L)'
;MVGETILVVEDEGISAIEIQDCLESLGYYVPSIAKTGNEAVQESFAINPDLILMDITLKGEMDGIDAAAIIKSFIDVPLIYLTALDDMETFKRMMDTQATAYLIKPIDEAELRNNIELALKNYQLKKKELEEEKKASLKDVQIFMRSALPELVHNIPISERSVFLSRFMRLFEQNMKPLYSQYIKENTQGPYDDLEDSEKMKIYFSWISHIYEDLGFRVQARSRSNRGVMTVKKCSWSHSRPQDVFLCLICQSIMRLTYSWTNLPGSVKGEPTTGILQSVCKFDYDMESEPQ
;
A
#
# COMPACT_ATOMS: atom_id res chain seq x y z
N MET A 1 7.60 -12.22 -24.66
CA MET A 1 7.37 -11.67 -23.29
C MET A 1 8.74 -11.27 -22.80
N VAL A 2 8.92 -10.09 -22.29
CA VAL A 2 10.16 -9.72 -21.59
C VAL A 2 10.15 -10.56 -20.30
N GLY A 3 11.23 -11.32 -20.07
CA GLY A 3 11.36 -12.12 -18.83
C GLY A 3 11.47 -11.22 -17.59
N GLU A 4 11.49 -11.82 -16.42
CA GLU A 4 11.68 -11.12 -15.16
C GLU A 4 12.99 -10.32 -15.19
N THR A 5 12.97 -9.15 -14.56
CA THR A 5 14.10 -8.23 -14.52
C THR A 5 15.03 -8.58 -13.36
N ILE A 6 16.29 -8.87 -13.66
CA ILE A 6 17.30 -9.22 -12.67
C ILE A 6 18.38 -8.14 -12.63
N LEU A 7 18.64 -7.59 -11.44
CA LEU A 7 19.80 -6.74 -11.19
C LEU A 7 20.99 -7.63 -10.80
N VAL A 8 22.06 -7.55 -11.56
CA VAL A 8 23.33 -8.22 -11.25
C VAL A 8 24.26 -7.22 -10.56
N VAL A 9 24.85 -7.62 -9.43
CA VAL A 9 25.83 -6.84 -8.68
C VAL A 9 27.11 -7.66 -8.60
N GLU A 10 28.14 -7.26 -9.35
CA GLU A 10 29.41 -7.99 -9.50
C GLU A 10 30.50 -7.00 -9.96
N ASP A 11 31.60 -6.92 -9.24
CA ASP A 11 32.69 -5.98 -9.56
C ASP A 11 33.74 -6.54 -10.51
N GLU A 12 33.80 -7.87 -10.67
CA GLU A 12 34.68 -8.53 -11.60
C GLU A 12 34.03 -8.60 -13.00
N GLY A 13 34.58 -7.83 -13.95
CA GLY A 13 33.95 -7.62 -15.26
C GLY A 13 33.74 -8.90 -16.08
N ILE A 14 34.61 -9.90 -15.96
CA ILE A 14 34.45 -11.18 -16.69
C ILE A 14 33.32 -11.98 -16.09
N SER A 15 33.31 -12.16 -14.77
CA SER A 15 32.26 -12.84 -14.01
C SER A 15 30.88 -12.19 -14.25
N ALA A 16 30.83 -10.87 -14.24
CA ALA A 16 29.62 -10.10 -14.49
C ALA A 16 29.01 -10.37 -15.88
N ILE A 17 29.84 -10.41 -16.92
CA ILE A 17 29.40 -10.70 -18.28
C ILE A 17 28.95 -12.17 -18.44
N GLU A 18 29.69 -13.12 -17.84
CA GLU A 18 29.30 -14.54 -17.88
C GLU A 18 27.94 -14.76 -17.18
N ILE A 19 27.68 -14.10 -16.04
CA ILE A 19 26.40 -14.16 -15.35
C ILE A 19 25.30 -13.53 -16.21
N GLN A 20 25.55 -12.37 -16.80
CA GLN A 20 24.58 -11.71 -17.69
C GLN A 20 24.23 -12.58 -18.89
N ASP A 21 25.22 -13.10 -19.61
CA ASP A 21 25.02 -13.97 -20.81
C ASP A 21 24.21 -15.22 -20.41
N CYS A 22 24.52 -15.83 -19.28
CA CYS A 22 23.79 -16.97 -18.74
C CYS A 22 22.32 -16.60 -18.46
N LEU A 23 22.04 -15.50 -17.76
CA LEU A 23 20.69 -15.04 -17.43
C LEU A 23 19.87 -14.73 -18.67
N GLU A 24 20.47 -14.03 -19.65
CA GLU A 24 19.82 -13.69 -20.92
C GLU A 24 19.52 -14.95 -21.75
N SER A 25 20.41 -15.96 -21.74
CA SER A 25 20.17 -17.27 -22.40
C SER A 25 18.99 -18.01 -21.77
N LEU A 26 18.75 -17.81 -20.46
CA LEU A 26 17.62 -18.35 -19.71
C LEU A 26 16.32 -17.57 -19.90
N GLY A 27 16.38 -16.43 -20.62
CA GLY A 27 15.23 -15.58 -20.94
C GLY A 27 14.93 -14.46 -19.93
N TYR A 28 15.81 -14.23 -18.97
CA TYR A 28 15.71 -13.11 -18.04
C TYR A 28 16.22 -11.81 -18.69
N TYR A 29 15.76 -10.68 -18.16
CA TYR A 29 16.20 -9.37 -18.62
C TYR A 29 17.17 -8.74 -17.61
N VAL A 30 18.39 -8.39 -18.05
CA VAL A 30 19.43 -7.77 -17.23
C VAL A 30 19.71 -6.36 -17.74
N PRO A 31 18.99 -5.33 -17.26
CA PRO A 31 19.11 -3.95 -17.78
C PRO A 31 20.43 -3.28 -17.42
N SER A 32 21.06 -3.65 -16.32
CA SER A 32 22.36 -3.12 -15.89
C SER A 32 23.10 -4.07 -14.96
N ILE A 33 24.39 -3.82 -14.79
CA ILE A 33 25.27 -4.48 -13.86
C ILE A 33 25.85 -3.40 -12.93
N ALA A 34 25.60 -3.51 -11.62
CA ALA A 34 26.22 -2.65 -10.62
C ALA A 34 27.58 -3.24 -10.20
N LYS A 35 28.59 -2.40 -10.07
CA LYS A 35 29.96 -2.82 -9.72
C LYS A 35 30.36 -2.50 -8.27
N THR A 36 29.54 -1.74 -7.58
CA THR A 36 29.76 -1.33 -6.19
C THR A 36 28.47 -1.41 -5.39
N GLY A 37 28.56 -1.51 -4.06
CA GLY A 37 27.39 -1.49 -3.19
C GLY A 37 26.53 -0.22 -3.36
N ASN A 38 27.17 0.93 -3.57
CA ASN A 38 26.45 2.19 -3.81
C ASN A 38 25.68 2.18 -5.14
N GLU A 39 26.29 1.67 -6.21
CA GLU A 39 25.58 1.49 -7.49
C GLU A 39 24.43 0.50 -7.36
N ALA A 40 24.62 -0.61 -6.63
CA ALA A 40 23.56 -1.58 -6.37
C ALA A 40 22.34 -0.96 -5.71
N VAL A 41 22.54 -0.12 -4.70
CA VAL A 41 21.46 0.62 -4.05
C VAL A 41 20.77 1.56 -5.03
N GLN A 42 21.49 2.37 -5.80
CA GLN A 42 20.92 3.31 -6.76
C GLN A 42 20.14 2.60 -7.88
N GLU A 43 20.73 1.58 -8.49
CA GLU A 43 20.10 0.81 -9.58
C GLU A 43 18.88 0.04 -9.09
N SER A 44 18.88 -0.51 -7.87
CA SER A 44 17.72 -1.20 -7.33
C SER A 44 16.49 -0.30 -7.23
N PHE A 45 16.65 0.98 -6.90
CA PHE A 45 15.56 1.96 -6.89
C PHE A 45 15.15 2.41 -8.29
N ALA A 46 16.10 2.54 -9.22
CA ALA A 46 15.84 3.01 -10.57
C ALA A 46 15.11 1.94 -11.41
N ILE A 47 15.53 0.68 -11.27
CA ILE A 47 15.06 -0.44 -12.09
C ILE A 47 13.84 -1.13 -11.47
N ASN A 48 13.75 -1.16 -10.13
CA ASN A 48 12.78 -1.96 -9.37
C ASN A 48 12.77 -3.43 -9.84
N PRO A 49 13.88 -4.18 -9.66
CA PRO A 49 14.04 -5.51 -10.21
C PRO A 49 13.12 -6.54 -9.53
N ASP A 50 12.85 -7.62 -10.25
CA ASP A 50 12.11 -8.78 -9.72
C ASP A 50 12.99 -9.68 -8.84
N LEU A 51 14.33 -9.64 -9.02
CA LEU A 51 15.32 -10.37 -8.25
C LEU A 51 16.67 -9.66 -8.32
N ILE A 52 17.47 -9.78 -7.26
CA ILE A 52 18.85 -9.28 -7.21
C ILE A 52 19.80 -10.45 -7.02
N LEU A 53 20.82 -10.55 -7.90
CA LEU A 53 22.00 -11.36 -7.68
C LEU A 53 23.12 -10.47 -7.14
N MET A 54 23.61 -10.74 -5.95
CA MET A 54 24.50 -9.88 -5.20
C MET A 54 25.80 -10.58 -4.84
N ASP A 55 26.92 -10.17 -5.43
CA ASP A 55 28.22 -10.58 -4.90
C ASP A 55 28.42 -9.98 -3.49
N ILE A 56 28.92 -10.78 -2.59
CA ILE A 56 29.25 -10.35 -1.21
C ILE A 56 30.49 -9.48 -1.26
N THR A 57 31.49 -9.87 -2.02
CA THR A 57 32.82 -9.21 -2.06
C THR A 57 32.86 -8.17 -3.15
N LEU A 58 32.49 -6.94 -2.83
CA LEU A 58 32.50 -5.82 -3.77
C LEU A 58 33.64 -4.85 -3.46
N LYS A 59 34.13 -4.16 -4.52
CA LYS A 59 35.07 -3.04 -4.36
C LYS A 59 34.39 -1.82 -3.77
N GLY A 60 35.08 -1.13 -2.84
CA GLY A 60 34.60 0.11 -2.24
C GLY A 60 34.44 0.01 -0.74
N GLU A 61 33.75 0.99 -0.15
CA GLU A 61 33.54 1.05 1.31
C GLU A 61 32.34 0.20 1.76
N MET A 62 31.45 -0.15 0.84
CA MET A 62 30.22 -0.90 1.09
C MET A 62 30.30 -2.25 0.40
N ASP A 63 30.24 -3.33 1.17
CA ASP A 63 30.16 -4.69 0.64
C ASP A 63 28.72 -5.05 0.20
N GLY A 64 28.55 -6.24 -0.41
CA GLY A 64 27.23 -6.68 -0.89
C GLY A 64 26.23 -6.94 0.22
N ILE A 65 26.68 -7.27 1.45
CA ILE A 65 25.80 -7.51 2.58
C ILE A 65 25.22 -6.19 3.10
N ASP A 66 26.08 -5.16 3.23
CA ASP A 66 25.64 -3.84 3.65
C ASP A 66 24.68 -3.21 2.61
N ALA A 67 25.00 -3.36 1.32
CA ALA A 67 24.13 -2.91 0.24
C ALA A 67 22.76 -3.62 0.27
N ALA A 68 22.75 -4.94 0.47
CA ALA A 68 21.52 -5.73 0.59
C ALA A 68 20.67 -5.31 1.79
N ALA A 69 21.29 -5.03 2.95
CA ALA A 69 20.59 -4.56 4.14
C ALA A 69 19.89 -3.22 3.88
N ILE A 70 20.55 -2.29 3.19
CA ILE A 70 19.95 -1.01 2.79
C ILE A 70 18.81 -1.25 1.81
N ILE A 71 19.01 -1.99 0.73
CA ILE A 71 17.98 -2.26 -0.29
C ILE A 71 16.75 -2.87 0.37
N LYS A 72 16.92 -3.92 1.17
CA LYS A 72 15.82 -4.63 1.82
C LYS A 72 15.05 -3.82 2.87
N SER A 73 15.64 -2.75 3.38
CA SER A 73 14.92 -1.84 4.28
C SER A 73 13.89 -0.97 3.56
N PHE A 74 13.96 -0.84 2.24
CA PHE A 74 13.07 0.01 1.43
C PHE A 74 12.32 -0.77 0.34
N ILE A 75 12.89 -1.86 -0.19
CA ILE A 75 12.31 -2.63 -1.30
C ILE A 75 12.17 -4.09 -0.86
N ASP A 76 10.97 -4.63 -0.94
CA ASP A 76 10.73 -6.05 -0.75
C ASP A 76 10.99 -6.78 -2.07
N VAL A 77 12.19 -7.35 -2.21
CA VAL A 77 12.66 -8.03 -3.41
C VAL A 77 13.45 -9.30 -3.01
N PRO A 78 13.29 -10.44 -3.70
CA PRO A 78 14.12 -11.61 -3.46
C PRO A 78 15.58 -11.33 -3.85
N LEU A 79 16.51 -11.77 -3.00
CA LEU A 79 17.93 -11.56 -3.16
C LEU A 79 18.67 -12.89 -3.00
N ILE A 80 19.57 -13.18 -3.92
CA ILE A 80 20.45 -14.34 -3.91
C ILE A 80 21.90 -13.82 -3.83
N TYR A 81 22.64 -14.27 -2.81
CA TYR A 81 24.06 -13.96 -2.74
C TYR A 81 24.90 -14.88 -3.62
N LEU A 82 25.93 -14.28 -4.21
CA LEU A 82 27.02 -14.99 -4.89
C LEU A 82 28.23 -14.90 -3.95
N THR A 83 28.83 -16.02 -3.57
CA THR A 83 29.87 -16.04 -2.55
C THR A 83 30.96 -17.08 -2.82
N ALA A 84 32.22 -16.78 -2.46
CA ALA A 84 33.28 -17.78 -2.38
C ALA A 84 33.21 -18.63 -1.08
N LEU A 85 32.42 -18.24 -0.11
CA LEU A 85 32.14 -18.88 1.20
C LEU A 85 33.42 -19.15 2.02
N ASP A 86 34.16 -18.10 2.30
CA ASP A 86 35.51 -18.25 2.93
C ASP A 86 35.47 -18.22 4.46
N ASP A 87 34.42 -17.70 5.13
CA ASP A 87 34.39 -17.61 6.58
C ASP A 87 32.98 -17.60 7.22
N MET A 88 32.95 -17.98 8.51
CA MET A 88 31.70 -18.06 9.30
C MET A 88 31.13 -16.72 9.73
N GLU A 89 31.91 -15.65 9.74
CA GLU A 89 31.43 -14.31 10.12
C GLU A 89 30.62 -13.69 9.00
N THR A 90 31.14 -13.76 7.78
CA THR A 90 30.45 -13.37 6.56
C THR A 90 29.12 -14.13 6.41
N PHE A 91 29.13 -15.44 6.70
CA PHE A 91 27.91 -16.25 6.66
C PHE A 91 26.84 -15.75 7.65
N LYS A 92 27.22 -15.40 8.89
CA LYS A 92 26.28 -14.86 9.89
C LYS A 92 25.70 -13.52 9.45
N ARG A 93 26.52 -12.59 8.98
CA ARG A 93 26.05 -11.29 8.46
C ARG A 93 25.06 -11.47 7.32
N MET A 94 25.34 -12.38 6.39
CA MET A 94 24.45 -12.71 5.28
C MET A 94 23.08 -13.21 5.76
N MET A 95 23.05 -14.09 6.77
CA MET A 95 21.78 -14.63 7.31
C MET A 95 20.91 -13.56 7.96
N ASP A 96 21.51 -12.52 8.54
CA ASP A 96 20.77 -11.41 9.18
C ASP A 96 20.02 -10.53 8.14
N THR A 97 20.40 -10.56 6.87
CA THR A 97 19.76 -9.77 5.79
C THR A 97 18.49 -10.41 5.21
N GLN A 98 18.07 -11.58 5.71
CA GLN A 98 16.91 -12.33 5.17
C GLN A 98 17.04 -12.60 3.66
N ALA A 99 18.22 -12.93 3.17
CA ALA A 99 18.43 -13.36 1.80
C ALA A 99 17.60 -14.61 1.48
N THR A 100 17.18 -14.74 0.23
CA THR A 100 16.33 -15.86 -0.22
C THR A 100 17.15 -17.12 -0.41
N ALA A 101 18.38 -16.98 -0.90
CA ALA A 101 19.35 -18.07 -1.13
C ALA A 101 20.79 -17.53 -1.24
N TYR A 102 21.74 -18.43 -1.34
CA TYR A 102 23.12 -18.13 -1.74
C TYR A 102 23.64 -19.19 -2.70
N LEU A 103 24.56 -18.78 -3.57
CA LEU A 103 25.25 -19.62 -4.55
C LEU A 103 26.76 -19.51 -4.35
N ILE A 104 27.42 -20.65 -4.37
CA ILE A 104 28.88 -20.72 -4.22
C ILE A 104 29.54 -20.61 -5.59
N LYS A 105 30.50 -19.71 -5.73
CA LYS A 105 31.32 -19.60 -6.96
C LYS A 105 32.31 -20.77 -7.04
N PRO A 106 32.56 -21.40 -8.23
CA PRO A 106 32.00 -21.03 -9.54
C PRO A 106 30.53 -21.46 -9.69
N ILE A 107 29.72 -20.63 -10.34
CA ILE A 107 28.29 -20.81 -10.45
C ILE A 107 27.97 -21.76 -11.62
N ASP A 108 27.23 -22.81 -11.34
CA ASP A 108 26.67 -23.70 -12.36
C ASP A 108 25.35 -23.15 -12.92
N GLU A 109 25.16 -23.21 -14.25
CA GLU A 109 23.96 -22.68 -14.92
C GLU A 109 22.67 -23.31 -14.41
N ALA A 110 22.66 -24.62 -14.18
CA ALA A 110 21.48 -25.33 -13.69
C ALA A 110 21.16 -24.94 -12.25
N GLU A 111 22.20 -24.76 -11.42
CA GLU A 111 22.05 -24.29 -10.05
C GLU A 111 21.52 -22.85 -10.00
N LEU A 112 22.06 -21.96 -10.83
CA LEU A 112 21.61 -20.58 -10.96
C LEU A 112 20.12 -20.52 -11.35
N ARG A 113 19.74 -21.22 -12.41
CA ARG A 113 18.34 -21.32 -12.87
C ARG A 113 17.42 -21.78 -11.76
N ASN A 114 17.73 -22.92 -11.13
CA ASN A 114 16.89 -23.52 -10.11
C ASN A 114 16.68 -22.59 -8.90
N ASN A 115 17.73 -21.91 -8.46
CA ASN A 115 17.64 -20.98 -7.33
C ASN A 115 16.84 -19.73 -7.68
N ILE A 116 16.99 -19.18 -8.88
CA ILE A 116 16.20 -18.02 -9.35
C ILE A 116 14.71 -18.40 -9.43
N GLU A 117 14.37 -19.51 -10.10
CA GLU A 117 12.99 -19.97 -10.23
C GLU A 117 12.34 -20.21 -8.86
N LEU A 118 13.08 -20.84 -7.94
CA LEU A 118 12.61 -21.09 -6.58
C LEU A 118 12.42 -19.80 -5.79
N ALA A 119 13.37 -18.86 -5.87
CA ALA A 119 13.31 -17.57 -5.20
C ALA A 119 12.12 -16.74 -5.66
N LEU A 120 11.92 -16.60 -6.97
CA LEU A 120 10.81 -15.88 -7.56
C LEU A 120 9.46 -16.51 -7.19
N LYS A 121 9.36 -17.85 -7.30
CA LYS A 121 8.13 -18.58 -6.94
C LYS A 121 7.78 -18.42 -5.46
N ASN A 122 8.75 -18.61 -4.57
CA ASN A 122 8.51 -18.48 -3.12
C ASN A 122 8.10 -17.04 -2.75
N TYR A 123 8.73 -16.05 -3.38
CA TYR A 123 8.37 -14.66 -3.17
C TYR A 123 6.92 -14.37 -3.61
N GLN A 124 6.52 -14.85 -4.79
CA GLN A 124 5.15 -14.69 -5.29
C GLN A 124 4.12 -15.40 -4.37
N LEU A 125 4.43 -16.62 -3.88
CA LEU A 125 3.57 -17.34 -2.96
C LEU A 125 3.40 -16.57 -1.64
N LYS A 126 4.50 -16.11 -1.04
CA LYS A 126 4.47 -15.32 0.20
C LYS A 126 3.64 -14.04 0.04
N LYS A 127 3.82 -13.33 -1.07
CA LYS A 127 3.04 -12.13 -1.38
C LYS A 127 1.54 -12.42 -1.51
N LYS A 128 1.20 -13.52 -2.18
CA LYS A 128 -0.19 -13.98 -2.31
C LYS A 128 -0.81 -14.37 -0.97
N GLU A 129 -0.09 -15.11 -0.13
CA GLU A 129 -0.53 -15.46 1.22
C GLU A 129 -0.82 -14.23 2.07
N LEU A 130 0.10 -13.23 2.06
CA LEU A 130 -0.10 -11.97 2.77
C LEU A 130 -1.32 -11.18 2.26
N GLU A 131 -1.56 -11.19 0.95
CA GLU A 131 -2.76 -10.57 0.37
C GLU A 131 -4.05 -11.31 0.77
N GLU A 132 -4.02 -12.64 0.84
CA GLU A 132 -5.14 -13.46 1.30
C GLU A 132 -5.44 -13.23 2.78
N GLU A 133 -4.40 -13.16 3.63
CA GLU A 133 -4.54 -12.81 5.06
C GLU A 133 -5.12 -11.41 5.25
N LYS A 134 -4.63 -10.42 4.50
CA LYS A 134 -5.22 -9.06 4.52
C LYS A 134 -6.69 -9.06 4.11
N LYS A 135 -7.05 -9.79 3.05
CA LYS A 135 -8.44 -9.93 2.61
C LYS A 135 -9.32 -10.62 3.66
N ALA A 136 -8.81 -11.65 4.35
CA ALA A 136 -9.53 -12.33 5.42
C ALA A 136 -9.77 -11.39 6.61
N SER A 137 -8.74 -10.65 7.05
CA SER A 137 -8.85 -9.67 8.13
C SER A 137 -9.85 -8.56 7.81
N LEU A 138 -9.81 -8.03 6.58
CA LEU A 138 -10.80 -7.04 6.13
C LEU A 138 -12.23 -7.59 6.14
N LYS A 139 -12.41 -8.86 5.76
CA LYS A 139 -13.72 -9.52 5.79
C LYS A 139 -14.29 -9.60 7.21
N ASP A 140 -13.45 -9.90 8.19
CA ASP A 140 -13.86 -9.94 9.61
C ASP A 140 -14.27 -8.56 10.10
N VAL A 141 -13.51 -7.51 9.76
CA VAL A 141 -13.88 -6.11 10.04
C VAL A 141 -15.21 -5.75 9.38
N GLN A 142 -15.45 -6.15 8.13
CA GLN A 142 -16.71 -5.93 7.43
C GLN A 142 -17.89 -6.63 8.11
N ILE A 143 -17.69 -7.87 8.60
CA ILE A 143 -18.72 -8.60 9.36
C ILE A 143 -19.04 -7.86 10.65
N PHE A 144 -18.02 -7.43 11.41
CA PHE A 144 -18.21 -6.63 12.63
C PHE A 144 -18.98 -5.33 12.34
N MET A 145 -18.58 -4.57 11.33
CA MET A 145 -19.23 -3.32 10.95
C MET A 145 -20.69 -3.52 10.52
N ARG A 146 -21.01 -4.66 9.89
CA ARG A 146 -22.36 -4.97 9.41
C ARG A 146 -23.31 -5.45 10.50
N SER A 147 -22.82 -6.24 11.45
CA SER A 147 -23.66 -6.95 12.42
C SER A 147 -23.53 -6.41 13.84
N ALA A 148 -22.30 -6.30 14.36
CA ALA A 148 -22.11 -5.94 15.77
C ALA A 148 -22.22 -4.44 16.02
N LEU A 149 -21.61 -3.60 15.16
CA LEU A 149 -21.64 -2.14 15.38
C LEU A 149 -23.05 -1.54 15.39
N PRO A 150 -23.95 -1.88 14.46
CA PRO A 150 -25.32 -1.38 14.49
C PRO A 150 -26.08 -1.75 15.77
N GLU A 151 -25.90 -2.99 16.25
CA GLU A 151 -26.53 -3.43 17.51
C GLU A 151 -25.99 -2.68 18.72
N LEU A 152 -24.65 -2.47 18.78
CA LEU A 152 -24.02 -1.69 19.84
C LEU A 152 -24.54 -0.24 19.86
N VAL A 153 -24.60 0.39 18.68
CA VAL A 153 -25.05 1.78 18.53
C VAL A 153 -26.53 1.93 18.83
N HIS A 154 -27.36 0.96 18.42
CA HIS A 154 -28.80 0.96 18.69
C HIS A 154 -29.10 0.96 20.20
N ASN A 155 -28.31 0.23 20.97
CA ASN A 155 -28.49 0.11 22.43
C ASN A 155 -27.96 1.32 23.23
N ILE A 156 -27.37 2.34 22.56
CA ILE A 156 -26.96 3.58 23.23
C ILE A 156 -28.22 4.41 23.59
N PRO A 157 -28.43 4.74 24.87
CA PRO A 157 -29.53 5.60 25.29
C PRO A 157 -29.53 6.93 24.52
N ILE A 158 -30.70 7.44 24.15
CA ILE A 158 -30.82 8.69 23.37
C ILE A 158 -30.10 9.84 24.07
N SER A 159 -30.16 9.92 25.39
CA SER A 159 -29.47 10.93 26.23
C SER A 159 -27.94 10.89 26.10
N GLU A 160 -27.37 9.76 25.74
CA GLU A 160 -25.90 9.55 25.64
C GLU A 160 -25.35 9.61 24.23
N ARG A 161 -26.21 9.62 23.22
CA ARG A 161 -25.82 9.58 21.80
C ARG A 161 -24.95 10.77 21.38
N SER A 162 -25.21 11.97 21.89
CA SER A 162 -24.40 13.16 21.59
C SER A 162 -22.98 13.06 22.18
N VAL A 163 -22.86 12.55 23.41
CA VAL A 163 -21.57 12.33 24.07
C VAL A 163 -20.78 11.23 23.34
N PHE A 164 -21.46 10.14 22.98
CA PHE A 164 -20.86 9.08 22.19
C PHE A 164 -20.32 9.61 20.86
N LEU A 165 -21.14 10.34 20.09
CA LEU A 165 -20.75 10.90 18.80
C LEU A 165 -19.52 11.79 18.92
N SER A 166 -19.50 12.68 19.92
CA SER A 166 -18.37 13.59 20.14
C SER A 166 -17.08 12.85 20.47
N ARG A 167 -17.16 11.80 21.31
CA ARG A 167 -16.00 10.96 21.63
C ARG A 167 -15.54 10.14 20.42
N PHE A 168 -16.48 9.54 19.70
CA PHE A 168 -16.20 8.77 18.50
C PHE A 168 -15.50 9.63 17.45
N MET A 169 -16.02 10.82 17.16
CA MET A 169 -15.44 11.72 16.15
C MET A 169 -14.02 12.18 16.53
N ARG A 170 -13.77 12.43 17.81
CA ARG A 170 -12.42 12.77 18.30
C ARG A 170 -11.44 11.62 18.09
N LEU A 171 -11.81 10.41 18.49
CA LEU A 171 -10.98 9.22 18.30
C LEU A 171 -10.77 8.92 16.82
N PHE A 172 -11.81 9.08 16.02
CA PHE A 172 -11.71 8.93 14.56
C PHE A 172 -10.71 9.91 13.97
N GLU A 173 -10.79 11.20 14.33
CA GLU A 173 -9.84 12.21 13.85
C GLU A 173 -8.40 11.91 14.26
N GLN A 174 -8.18 11.57 15.54
CA GLN A 174 -6.84 11.27 16.07
C GLN A 174 -6.16 10.12 15.33
N ASN A 175 -6.93 9.10 14.91
CA ASN A 175 -6.38 7.93 14.25
C ASN A 175 -6.35 8.05 12.72
N MET A 176 -7.34 8.69 12.10
CA MET A 176 -7.49 8.70 10.65
C MET A 176 -6.83 9.88 9.96
N LYS A 177 -6.73 11.04 10.62
CA LYS A 177 -6.09 12.22 10.03
C LYS A 177 -4.60 12.02 9.73
N PRO A 178 -3.79 11.36 10.58
CA PRO A 178 -2.41 11.00 10.23
C PRO A 178 -2.31 10.09 9.01
N LEU A 179 -3.23 9.10 8.88
CA LEU A 179 -3.27 8.20 7.73
C LEU A 179 -3.63 8.95 6.43
N TYR A 180 -4.55 9.91 6.50
CA TYR A 180 -4.85 10.79 5.36
C TYR A 180 -3.63 11.63 4.96
N SER A 181 -2.91 12.18 5.94
CA SER A 181 -1.70 12.95 5.68
C SER A 181 -0.58 12.11 5.05
N GLN A 182 -0.46 10.85 5.46
CA GLN A 182 0.46 9.91 4.84
C GLN A 182 0.03 9.58 3.40
N TYR A 183 -1.26 9.29 3.19
CA TYR A 183 -1.80 9.02 1.85
C TYR A 183 -1.55 10.18 0.87
N ILE A 184 -1.70 11.42 1.33
CA ILE A 184 -1.35 12.61 0.52
C ILE A 184 0.11 12.55 0.09
N LYS A 185 1.05 12.34 1.02
CA LYS A 185 2.49 12.28 0.71
C LYS A 185 2.85 11.21 -0.30
N GLU A 186 2.18 10.06 -0.23
CA GLU A 186 2.40 8.93 -1.15
C GLU A 186 1.80 9.15 -2.54
N ASN A 187 0.80 10.03 -2.67
CA ASN A 187 0.05 10.24 -3.91
C ASN A 187 0.23 11.63 -4.53
N THR A 188 1.19 12.44 -4.04
CA THR A 188 1.51 13.76 -4.60
C THR A 188 3.00 13.87 -4.87
N GLN A 189 3.36 14.57 -5.97
CA GLN A 189 4.76 14.84 -6.36
C GLN A 189 5.29 16.18 -5.83
N GLY A 190 4.51 16.90 -5.00
CA GLY A 190 4.85 18.21 -4.47
C GLY A 190 4.00 18.59 -3.27
N PRO A 191 4.13 19.84 -2.76
CA PRO A 191 3.33 20.30 -1.64
C PRO A 191 1.83 20.22 -1.96
N TYR A 192 1.05 19.63 -1.06
CA TYR A 192 -0.40 19.46 -1.24
C TYR A 192 -1.14 20.81 -1.39
N ASP A 193 -0.67 21.85 -0.69
CA ASP A 193 -1.31 23.16 -0.71
C ASP A 193 -1.20 23.85 -2.07
N ASP A 194 -0.20 23.52 -2.88
CA ASP A 194 0.02 24.06 -4.23
C ASP A 194 -0.85 23.38 -5.31
N LEU A 195 -1.55 22.30 -4.98
CA LEU A 195 -2.43 21.60 -5.92
C LEU A 195 -3.71 22.38 -6.19
N GLU A 196 -4.25 22.23 -7.41
CA GLU A 196 -5.58 22.74 -7.73
C GLU A 196 -6.67 22.05 -6.90
N ASP A 197 -7.74 22.77 -6.58
CA ASP A 197 -8.87 22.23 -5.80
C ASP A 197 -9.47 20.98 -6.43
N SER A 198 -9.47 20.88 -7.76
CA SER A 198 -9.94 19.71 -8.51
C SER A 198 -9.07 18.47 -8.26
N GLU A 199 -7.76 18.64 -8.05
CA GLU A 199 -6.81 17.57 -7.74
C GLU A 199 -6.92 17.15 -6.28
N LYS A 200 -6.99 18.12 -5.36
CA LYS A 200 -7.26 17.86 -3.93
C LYS A 200 -8.54 17.03 -3.75
N MET A 201 -9.59 17.37 -4.49
CA MET A 201 -10.86 16.63 -4.46
C MET A 201 -10.71 15.20 -4.97
N LYS A 202 -9.94 14.96 -6.04
CA LYS A 202 -9.69 13.60 -6.55
C LYS A 202 -8.93 12.75 -5.54
N ILE A 203 -7.88 13.31 -4.91
CA ILE A 203 -7.10 12.63 -3.87
C ILE A 203 -8.02 12.27 -2.69
N TYR A 204 -8.81 13.23 -2.21
CA TYR A 204 -9.75 12.99 -1.13
C TYR A 204 -10.77 11.91 -1.47
N PHE A 205 -11.39 11.96 -2.66
CA PHE A 205 -12.35 10.96 -3.08
C PHE A 205 -11.75 9.56 -3.25
N SER A 206 -10.53 9.47 -3.73
CA SER A 206 -9.83 8.19 -3.79
C SER A 206 -9.63 7.62 -2.39
N TRP A 207 -9.10 8.42 -1.46
CA TRP A 207 -8.85 7.98 -0.09
C TRP A 207 -10.12 7.58 0.66
N ILE A 208 -11.15 8.44 0.67
CA ILE A 208 -12.39 8.17 1.43
C ILE A 208 -13.16 6.99 0.82
N SER A 209 -13.09 6.79 -0.51
CA SER A 209 -13.71 5.64 -1.16
C SER A 209 -13.08 4.33 -0.68
N HIS A 210 -11.74 4.25 -0.61
CA HIS A 210 -11.05 3.07 -0.07
C HIS A 210 -11.49 2.76 1.36
N ILE A 211 -11.54 3.77 2.24
CA ILE A 211 -11.99 3.58 3.63
C ILE A 211 -13.40 2.97 3.69
N TYR A 212 -14.33 3.49 2.88
CA TYR A 212 -15.69 2.98 2.86
C TYR A 212 -15.80 1.58 2.25
N GLU A 213 -15.03 1.29 1.20
CA GLU A 213 -14.98 -0.03 0.57
C GLU A 213 -14.40 -1.08 1.50
N ASP A 214 -13.35 -0.76 2.25
CA ASP A 214 -12.75 -1.62 3.28
C ASP A 214 -13.77 -1.92 4.41
N LEU A 215 -14.66 -0.99 4.72
CA LEU A 215 -15.76 -1.21 5.66
C LEU A 215 -16.97 -1.95 5.04
N GLY A 216 -16.87 -2.39 3.80
CA GLY A 216 -17.89 -3.18 3.10
C GLY A 216 -19.01 -2.36 2.46
N PHE A 217 -18.85 -1.04 2.38
CA PHE A 217 -19.76 -0.19 1.60
C PHE A 217 -19.38 -0.29 0.12
N ARG A 218 -20.34 -0.03 -0.75
CA ARG A 218 -20.08 0.19 -2.18
C ARG A 218 -20.32 1.66 -2.49
N VAL A 219 -19.28 2.37 -2.86
CA VAL A 219 -19.32 3.81 -3.11
C VAL A 219 -18.97 4.15 -4.55
N GLN A 220 -19.40 5.31 -5.00
CA GLN A 220 -19.02 5.88 -6.29
C GLN A 220 -18.87 7.39 -6.10
N ALA A 221 -17.67 7.91 -6.35
CA ALA A 221 -17.35 9.32 -6.28
C ALA A 221 -17.17 9.91 -7.69
N ARG A 222 -17.58 11.16 -7.87
CA ARG A 222 -17.41 11.94 -9.10
C ARG A 222 -17.16 13.39 -8.73
N SER A 223 -16.19 14.03 -9.36
CA SER A 223 -15.91 15.46 -9.22
C SER A 223 -16.05 16.16 -10.58
N ARG A 224 -16.54 17.40 -10.56
CA ARG A 224 -16.56 18.31 -11.71
C ARG A 224 -16.27 19.72 -11.17
N SER A 225 -15.22 20.36 -11.71
CA SER A 225 -14.83 21.74 -11.31
C SER A 225 -15.01 22.00 -9.81
N ASN A 226 -16.04 22.76 -9.42
CA ASN A 226 -16.30 23.20 -8.04
C ASN A 226 -17.31 22.34 -7.28
N ARG A 227 -17.68 21.15 -7.79
CA ARG A 227 -18.64 20.25 -7.17
C ARG A 227 -18.17 18.81 -7.18
N GLY A 228 -18.44 18.10 -6.09
CA GLY A 228 -18.23 16.68 -5.98
C GLY A 228 -19.49 15.96 -5.51
N VAL A 229 -19.62 14.71 -5.89
CA VAL A 229 -20.72 13.84 -5.43
C VAL A 229 -20.17 12.48 -5.08
N MET A 230 -20.41 12.04 -3.85
CA MET A 230 -20.18 10.67 -3.45
C MET A 230 -21.51 9.96 -3.20
N THR A 231 -21.69 8.83 -3.86
CA THR A 231 -22.90 8.03 -3.77
C THR A 231 -22.60 6.70 -3.12
N VAL A 232 -23.26 6.37 -2.03
CA VAL A 232 -23.20 5.06 -1.38
C VAL A 232 -24.23 4.16 -2.01
N LYS A 233 -23.81 3.28 -2.92
CA LYS A 233 -24.66 2.33 -3.66
C LYS A 233 -25.15 1.15 -2.82
N LYS A 234 -24.34 0.76 -1.82
CA LYS A 234 -24.65 -0.29 -0.86
C LYS A 234 -24.14 0.14 0.50
N CYS A 235 -25.05 0.34 1.43
CA CYS A 235 -24.75 0.65 2.81
C CYS A 235 -24.57 -0.65 3.60
N SER A 236 -23.44 -0.83 4.31
CA SER A 236 -23.20 -1.99 5.17
C SER A 236 -24.21 -2.08 6.31
N TRP A 237 -24.81 -0.96 6.70
CA TRP A 237 -25.76 -0.88 7.82
C TRP A 237 -27.23 -0.98 7.37
N SER A 238 -27.52 -1.09 6.07
CA SER A 238 -28.91 -1.15 5.54
C SER A 238 -29.66 -2.45 5.86
N HIS A 239 -28.97 -3.47 6.38
CA HIS A 239 -29.56 -4.76 6.74
C HIS A 239 -29.89 -4.87 8.24
N SER A 240 -29.40 -3.97 9.05
CA SER A 240 -29.84 -3.82 10.44
C SER A 240 -31.27 -3.25 10.43
N ARG A 241 -32.13 -3.72 11.36
CA ARG A 241 -33.54 -3.33 11.57
C ARG A 241 -33.81 -1.83 11.37
N PRO A 242 -35.05 -1.35 11.31
CA PRO A 242 -35.39 -0.07 10.69
C PRO A 242 -34.33 1.00 10.92
N GLN A 243 -33.80 1.53 9.83
CA GLN A 243 -32.58 2.36 9.74
C GLN A 243 -32.39 3.23 10.97
N ASP A 244 -31.37 2.90 11.79
CA ASP A 244 -31.05 3.78 12.92
C ASP A 244 -30.48 5.09 12.36
N VAL A 245 -31.28 6.14 12.46
CA VAL A 245 -30.94 7.51 12.03
C VAL A 245 -29.60 7.94 12.64
N PHE A 246 -29.23 7.40 13.80
CA PHE A 246 -28.00 7.73 14.46
C PHE A 246 -26.75 7.19 13.74
N LEU A 247 -26.84 6.01 13.09
CA LEU A 247 -25.76 5.52 12.21
C LEU A 247 -25.58 6.42 10.98
N CYS A 248 -26.69 6.91 10.41
CA CYS A 248 -26.63 7.89 9.31
C CYS A 248 -25.96 9.20 9.78
N LEU A 249 -26.22 9.62 11.01
CA LEU A 249 -25.59 10.81 11.58
C LEU A 249 -24.08 10.64 11.77
N ILE A 250 -23.64 9.46 12.23
CA ILE A 250 -22.22 9.12 12.32
C ILE A 250 -21.58 9.20 10.93
N CYS A 251 -22.20 8.61 9.92
CA CYS A 251 -21.70 8.62 8.55
C CYS A 251 -21.56 10.06 7.99
N GLN A 252 -22.59 10.90 8.18
CA GLN A 252 -22.55 12.31 7.79
C GLN A 252 -21.46 13.10 8.53
N SER A 253 -21.29 12.83 9.81
CA SER A 253 -20.27 13.49 10.63
C SER A 253 -18.85 13.11 10.16
N ILE A 254 -18.62 11.84 9.80
CA ILE A 254 -17.36 11.38 9.21
C ILE A 254 -17.09 12.15 7.92
N MET A 255 -18.06 12.24 7.01
CA MET A 255 -17.88 12.93 5.72
C MET A 255 -17.55 14.41 5.90
N ARG A 256 -18.23 15.11 6.80
CA ARG A 256 -17.96 16.52 7.10
C ARG A 256 -16.58 16.71 7.72
N LEU A 257 -16.24 15.90 8.73
CA LEU A 257 -14.95 15.98 9.40
C LEU A 257 -13.79 15.71 8.44
N THR A 258 -13.86 14.63 7.66
CA THR A 258 -12.78 14.27 6.71
C THR A 258 -12.64 15.29 5.59
N TYR A 259 -13.73 15.90 5.13
CA TYR A 259 -13.67 16.98 4.15
C TYR A 259 -12.95 18.21 4.69
N SER A 260 -13.12 18.55 5.97
CA SER A 260 -12.41 19.68 6.59
C SER A 260 -10.88 19.52 6.59
N TRP A 261 -10.35 18.31 6.44
CA TRP A 261 -8.91 18.06 6.37
C TRP A 261 -8.30 18.38 5.00
N THR A 262 -9.14 18.57 3.99
CA THR A 262 -8.67 18.85 2.62
C THR A 262 -8.24 20.29 2.39
N ASN A 263 -8.55 21.20 3.31
CA ASN A 263 -8.43 22.64 3.14
C ASN A 263 -9.22 23.19 1.91
N LEU A 264 -10.16 22.40 1.36
CA LEU A 264 -11.05 22.87 0.29
C LEU A 264 -12.14 23.77 0.88
N PRO A 265 -12.54 24.82 0.15
CA PRO A 265 -13.65 25.68 0.55
C PRO A 265 -14.98 24.93 0.47
N GLY A 266 -15.99 25.49 1.14
CA GLY A 266 -17.36 25.01 1.02
C GLY A 266 -17.79 23.98 2.06
N SER A 267 -18.81 23.19 1.74
CA SER A 267 -19.47 22.28 2.69
C SER A 267 -19.92 20.96 2.06
N VAL A 268 -20.18 19.98 2.94
CA VAL A 268 -20.73 18.67 2.57
C VAL A 268 -22.16 18.56 3.06
N LYS A 269 -23.11 18.30 2.16
CA LYS A 269 -24.50 18.00 2.47
C LYS A 269 -24.79 16.53 2.19
N GLY A 270 -25.26 15.81 3.21
CA GLY A 270 -25.71 14.42 3.08
C GLY A 270 -27.22 14.36 2.95
N GLU A 271 -27.72 13.71 1.93
CA GLU A 271 -29.13 13.37 1.77
C GLU A 271 -29.30 11.86 2.02
N PRO A 272 -29.71 11.45 3.24
CA PRO A 272 -30.08 10.08 3.47
C PRO A 272 -31.41 9.81 2.76
N THR A 273 -31.42 8.92 1.78
CA THR A 273 -32.67 8.49 1.15
C THR A 273 -33.40 7.54 2.09
N THR A 274 -34.39 8.06 2.79
CA THR A 274 -35.32 7.32 3.65
C THR A 274 -36.44 6.68 2.82
N GLY A 275 -36.08 5.86 1.85
CA GLY A 275 -37.06 5.13 1.00
C GLY A 275 -36.94 3.62 1.22
N ILE A 276 -38.10 2.97 1.46
CA ILE A 276 -38.22 1.55 1.80
C ILE A 276 -37.65 0.59 0.73
N LEU A 277 -37.23 1.07 -0.45
CA LEU A 277 -36.83 0.23 -1.59
C LEU A 277 -35.46 0.54 -2.21
N GLN A 278 -34.78 1.64 -1.87
CA GLN A 278 -33.43 1.94 -2.35
C GLN A 278 -32.62 2.73 -1.30
N SER A 279 -31.74 2.05 -0.60
CA SER A 279 -30.80 2.68 0.37
C SER A 279 -29.60 3.27 -0.36
N VAL A 280 -29.80 4.35 -1.12
CA VAL A 280 -28.73 5.10 -1.77
C VAL A 280 -28.56 6.41 -1.02
N CYS A 281 -27.45 6.57 -0.29
CA CYS A 281 -27.10 7.85 0.33
C CYS A 281 -26.24 8.67 -0.64
N LYS A 282 -26.50 9.97 -0.72
CA LYS A 282 -25.79 10.90 -1.56
C LYS A 282 -25.15 11.98 -0.70
N PHE A 283 -23.87 12.27 -0.93
CA PHE A 283 -23.14 13.35 -0.32
C PHE A 283 -22.73 14.33 -1.40
N ASP A 284 -23.28 15.54 -1.36
CA ASP A 284 -22.96 16.62 -2.27
C ASP A 284 -21.89 17.53 -1.62
N TYR A 285 -20.79 17.73 -2.32
CA TYR A 285 -19.67 18.59 -1.97
C TYR A 285 -19.76 19.83 -2.83
N ASP A 286 -20.01 20.97 -2.20
CA ASP A 286 -20.16 22.27 -2.87
C ASP A 286 -19.07 23.21 -2.37
N MET A 287 -18.10 23.52 -3.23
CA MET A 287 -16.97 24.39 -2.93
C MET A 287 -17.32 25.89 -3.02
N GLU A 288 -18.52 26.23 -3.51
CA GLU A 288 -18.99 27.62 -3.61
C GLU A 288 -19.85 28.06 -2.40
N SER A 289 -20.25 27.12 -1.53
CA SER A 289 -21.07 27.44 -0.36
C SER A 289 -20.20 27.97 0.79
N GLU A 290 -20.66 29.02 1.49
CA GLU A 290 -20.02 29.46 2.73
C GLU A 290 -19.98 28.32 3.75
N PRO A 291 -18.87 28.16 4.51
CA PRO A 291 -18.78 27.15 5.56
C PRO A 291 -19.85 27.39 6.62
N GLN A 292 -20.68 26.37 6.90
CA GLN A 292 -21.71 26.36 7.93
C GLN A 292 -21.16 25.95 9.28
#